data_9c368127f31cd767596edadf0d0af538
#
_entry.id   9c368127f31cd767596edadf0d0af538
#
_cell.length_a   1.000
_cell.length_b   1.000
_cell.length_c   1.000
_cell.angle_alpha   90.00
_cell.angle_beta   90.00
_cell.angle_gamma   90.00
#
_symmetry.space_group_name_H-M   'P 1'
#
loop_
_entity.id
_entity.type
_entity.pdbx_description
1 polymer ?
#
loop_
_entity_poly.entity_id
_entity_poly.type
_entity_poly.pdbx_seq_one_letter_code
_entity_poly.pdbx_strand_id
1 'polypeptide(L)'
;MLFRSKGVLPWSTLGVSETDGWGRRFTYRASQGVNSNFADGADGTGASCNIAAGVSFQLCSSANLNVLATSGGSNVATSVPAVVLSHGKNGLGAYPGGGGNAIGTASGDEGENGDDDNIFVSKDHSANFDDQVVWLSPNILFNRMVAAGKLP
;
A
#
# COMPACT_ATOMS: atom_id res chain seq x y z
N MET A 1 -14.79 -3.77 14.07
CA MET A 1 -14.52 -3.14 12.76
C MET A 1 -13.31 -3.87 12.18
N LEU A 2 -13.48 -4.63 11.11
CA LEU A 2 -12.33 -5.28 10.47
C LEU A 2 -11.59 -4.22 9.65
N PHE A 3 -10.40 -3.85 10.09
CA PHE A 3 -9.50 -3.07 9.26
C PHE A 3 -8.98 -3.97 8.14
N ARG A 4 -9.31 -3.63 6.91
CA ARG A 4 -8.72 -4.32 5.75
C ARG A 4 -7.37 -3.68 5.46
N SER A 5 -6.35 -4.50 5.37
CA SER A 5 -5.00 -4.04 5.00
C SER A 5 -4.85 -3.68 3.53
N LYS A 6 -5.83 -4.05 2.71
CA LYS A 6 -5.87 -3.78 1.28
C LYS A 6 -7.29 -3.51 0.81
N GLY A 7 -7.42 -2.81 -0.29
CA GLY A 7 -8.69 -2.54 -0.96
C GLY A 7 -8.69 -1.21 -1.70
N VAL A 8 -9.87 -0.72 -1.96
CA VAL A 8 -10.06 0.63 -2.49
C VAL A 8 -9.73 1.64 -1.40
N LEU A 9 -8.99 2.68 -1.76
CA LEU A 9 -8.62 3.75 -0.84
C LEU A 9 -9.88 4.39 -0.23
N PRO A 10 -9.97 4.54 1.10
CA PRO A 10 -11.14 5.13 1.75
C PRO A 10 -11.17 6.66 1.58
N TRP A 11 -11.38 7.12 0.36
CA TRP A 11 -11.26 8.52 -0.08
C TRP A 11 -12.11 9.49 0.74
N SER A 12 -13.34 9.13 1.05
CA SER A 12 -14.26 9.99 1.81
C SER A 12 -13.80 10.22 3.24
N THR A 13 -13.20 9.21 3.87
CA THR A 13 -12.62 9.30 5.22
C THR A 13 -11.33 10.14 5.21
N LEU A 14 -10.53 9.97 4.16
CA LEU A 14 -9.26 10.68 4.00
C LEU A 14 -9.43 12.10 3.46
N GLY A 15 -10.60 12.46 2.93
CA GLY A 15 -10.85 13.76 2.33
C GLY A 15 -10.09 13.98 1.02
N VAL A 16 -9.85 12.91 0.26
CA VAL A 16 -9.14 12.95 -1.03
C VAL A 16 -10.08 12.59 -2.18
N SER A 17 -9.62 12.72 -3.43
CA SER A 17 -10.39 12.33 -4.61
C SER A 17 -10.73 10.83 -4.58
N GLU A 18 -11.95 10.47 -5.02
CA GLU A 18 -12.37 9.09 -5.19
C GLU A 18 -11.56 8.38 -6.29
N THR A 19 -11.28 9.09 -7.37
CA THR A 19 -10.70 8.52 -8.59
C THR A 19 -9.43 9.25 -9.01
N ASP A 20 -8.62 8.53 -9.78
CA ASP A 20 -7.51 9.07 -10.55
C ASP A 20 -7.98 9.87 -11.78
N GLY A 21 -7.03 10.30 -12.61
CA GLY A 21 -7.30 11.06 -13.82
C GLY A 21 -8.05 10.30 -14.93
N TRP A 22 -8.18 9.00 -14.81
CA TRP A 22 -8.91 8.12 -15.74
C TRP A 22 -10.25 7.62 -15.20
N GLY A 23 -10.70 8.15 -14.04
CA GLY A 23 -11.98 7.81 -13.43
C GLY A 23 -12.00 6.47 -12.69
N ARG A 24 -10.84 5.97 -12.30
CA ARG A 24 -10.69 4.72 -11.56
C ARG A 24 -10.30 4.97 -10.12
N ARG A 25 -10.82 4.13 -9.22
CA ARG A 25 -10.50 4.23 -7.80
C ARG A 25 -9.06 3.81 -7.53
N PHE A 26 -8.40 4.57 -6.67
CA PHE A 26 -7.12 4.14 -6.11
C PHE A 26 -7.29 2.89 -5.26
N THR A 27 -6.32 2.00 -5.36
CA THR A 27 -6.17 0.87 -4.43
C THR A 27 -5.04 1.13 -3.45
N TYR A 28 -5.06 0.43 -2.33
CA TYR A 28 -4.02 0.55 -1.32
C TYR A 28 -3.72 -0.78 -0.67
N ARG A 29 -2.51 -0.88 -0.13
CA ARG A 29 -2.12 -1.92 0.80
C ARG A 29 -1.37 -1.31 1.97
N ALA A 30 -1.74 -1.72 3.17
CA ALA A 30 -1.01 -1.43 4.40
C ALA A 30 -0.30 -2.69 4.88
N SER A 31 0.92 -2.52 5.36
CA SER A 31 1.75 -3.59 5.88
C SER A 31 1.12 -4.24 7.11
N GLN A 32 0.93 -5.55 7.07
CA GLN A 32 0.38 -6.34 8.18
C GLN A 32 0.90 -7.78 8.17
N GLY A 33 0.60 -8.53 9.24
CA GLY A 33 0.89 -9.95 9.34
C GLY A 33 2.27 -10.25 9.92
N VAL A 34 2.76 -11.46 9.67
CA VAL A 34 4.03 -11.94 10.23
C VAL A 34 5.18 -10.99 9.88
N ASN A 35 5.93 -10.55 10.89
CA ASN A 35 7.00 -9.54 10.78
C ASN A 35 6.55 -8.13 10.36
N SER A 36 5.27 -7.81 10.54
CA SER A 36 4.76 -6.46 10.31
C SER A 36 3.66 -6.13 11.31
N ASN A 37 3.67 -4.91 11.80
CA ASN A 37 2.75 -4.45 12.83
C ASN A 37 2.27 -3.00 12.61
N PHE A 38 2.10 -2.60 11.35
CA PHE A 38 1.60 -1.26 11.04
C PHE A 38 0.06 -1.17 10.96
N ALA A 39 -0.63 -2.25 10.62
CA ALA A 39 -2.07 -2.18 10.36
C ALA A 39 -2.94 -2.88 11.39
N ASP A 40 -2.45 -3.86 12.10
CA ASP A 40 -3.25 -4.73 12.98
C ASP A 40 -2.95 -4.60 14.47
N GLY A 41 -1.95 -3.81 14.84
CA GLY A 41 -1.54 -3.66 16.25
C GLY A 41 -1.03 -4.95 16.89
N ALA A 42 -0.87 -6.01 16.10
CA ALA A 42 -0.27 -7.24 16.56
C ALA A 42 1.25 -7.10 16.51
N ASP A 43 1.91 -7.49 17.58
CA ASP A 43 3.32 -7.83 17.54
C ASP A 43 3.46 -9.07 16.67
N GLY A 44 3.75 -8.90 15.40
CA GLY A 44 4.06 -10.01 14.53
C GLY A 44 5.09 -10.91 15.24
N THR A 45 4.81 -12.20 15.35
CA THR A 45 5.72 -13.18 15.93
C THR A 45 7.08 -13.07 15.23
N GLY A 46 8.05 -12.45 15.91
CA GLY A 46 9.37 -12.14 15.36
C GLY A 46 9.71 -10.64 15.31
N ALA A 47 8.77 -9.76 15.57
CA ALA A 47 9.07 -8.34 15.74
C ALA A 47 9.68 -8.08 17.12
N SER A 48 10.83 -7.42 17.14
CA SER A 48 11.46 -6.95 18.39
C SER A 48 10.71 -5.79 19.05
N CYS A 49 9.39 -5.70 18.81
CA CYS A 49 8.56 -4.55 19.13
C CYS A 49 7.31 -5.01 19.87
N ASN A 50 7.25 -4.71 21.15
CA ASN A 50 6.09 -5.00 21.96
C ASN A 50 5.12 -3.81 21.87
N ILE A 51 4.08 -3.94 21.08
CA ILE A 51 3.09 -2.86 20.84
C ILE A 51 2.09 -2.84 21.99
N ALA A 52 1.90 -1.65 22.58
CA ALA A 52 0.95 -1.44 23.65
C ALA A 52 -0.51 -1.67 23.16
N ALA A 53 -1.35 -2.21 24.03
CA ALA A 53 -2.76 -2.45 23.71
C ALA A 53 -3.46 -1.15 23.24
N GLY A 54 -4.19 -1.23 22.14
CA GLY A 54 -4.90 -0.11 21.54
C GLY A 54 -4.06 0.80 20.64
N VAL A 55 -2.79 0.46 20.41
CA VAL A 55 -1.89 1.17 19.50
C VAL A 55 -1.70 0.35 18.23
N SER A 56 -1.78 0.96 17.06
CA SER A 56 -1.60 0.25 15.78
C SER A 56 -0.13 0.00 15.46
N PHE A 57 0.77 0.91 15.81
CA PHE A 57 2.21 0.79 15.62
C PHE A 57 2.99 1.75 16.53
N GLN A 58 4.28 1.52 16.68
CA GLN A 58 5.24 2.29 17.46
C GLN A 58 6.52 2.55 16.66
N LEU A 59 7.46 3.32 17.22
CA LEU A 59 8.74 3.60 16.55
C LEU A 59 9.57 2.36 16.22
N CYS A 60 9.38 1.26 16.95
CA CYS A 60 10.03 -0.03 16.71
C CYS A 60 9.28 -0.91 15.68
N SER A 61 8.14 -0.47 15.17
CA SER A 61 7.37 -1.24 14.19
C SER A 61 8.13 -1.42 12.89
N SER A 62 8.04 -2.63 12.33
CA SER A 62 8.59 -2.98 11.01
C SER A 62 7.49 -3.18 9.99
N ALA A 63 7.81 -3.01 8.72
CA ALA A 63 6.91 -3.20 7.60
C ALA A 63 7.42 -4.31 6.66
N ASN A 64 6.54 -4.87 5.84
CA ASN A 64 6.85 -6.00 4.97
C ASN A 64 6.48 -5.79 3.49
N LEU A 65 6.05 -4.59 3.10
CA LEU A 65 5.81 -4.31 1.69
C LEU A 65 7.12 -3.89 1.01
N ASN A 66 7.32 -4.33 -0.22
CA ASN A 66 8.49 -4.01 -1.03
C ASN A 66 8.06 -3.48 -2.40
N VAL A 67 8.81 -2.53 -2.91
CA VAL A 67 8.62 -1.99 -4.25
C VAL A 67 9.85 -2.33 -5.09
N LEU A 68 9.64 -2.98 -6.22
CA LEU A 68 10.66 -3.45 -7.14
C LEU A 68 10.68 -2.61 -8.42
N ALA A 69 11.80 -2.65 -9.13
CA ALA A 69 11.90 -2.07 -10.47
C ALA A 69 11.21 -2.89 -11.56
N THR A 70 11.11 -4.20 -11.37
CA THR A 70 10.37 -5.16 -12.21
C THR A 70 10.01 -6.36 -11.34
N SER A 71 9.01 -7.16 -11.73
CA SER A 71 8.69 -8.42 -11.05
C SER A 71 9.93 -9.32 -10.97
N GLY A 72 10.29 -9.74 -9.75
CA GLY A 72 11.51 -10.48 -9.47
C GLY A 72 12.82 -9.70 -9.61
N GLY A 73 12.75 -8.39 -9.82
CA GLY A 73 13.91 -7.51 -9.99
C GLY A 73 14.48 -6.94 -8.69
N SER A 74 15.27 -5.87 -8.82
CA SER A 74 15.90 -5.18 -7.69
C SER A 74 14.89 -4.32 -6.93
N ASN A 75 15.11 -4.18 -5.61
CA ASN A 75 14.30 -3.31 -4.76
C ASN A 75 14.53 -1.83 -5.08
N VAL A 76 13.45 -1.09 -5.26
CA VAL A 76 13.41 0.38 -5.29
C VAL A 76 13.18 0.89 -3.85
N ALA A 77 12.28 0.24 -3.11
CA ALA A 77 12.04 0.49 -1.70
C ALA A 77 11.72 -0.82 -0.97
N THR A 78 12.10 -0.92 0.29
CA THR A 78 11.86 -2.09 1.15
C THR A 78 11.22 -1.67 2.44
N SER A 79 10.49 -2.61 3.05
CA SER A 79 9.91 -2.41 4.39
C SER A 79 9.06 -1.14 4.47
N VAL A 80 8.21 -0.89 3.45
CA VAL A 80 7.35 0.29 3.43
C VAL A 80 6.01 0.01 4.13
N PRO A 81 5.50 0.95 4.96
CA PRO A 81 4.27 0.76 5.73
C PRO A 81 3.00 0.69 4.88
N ALA A 82 2.97 1.40 3.78
CA ALA A 82 1.80 1.46 2.91
C ALA A 82 2.18 1.81 1.48
N VAL A 83 1.40 1.28 0.54
CA VAL A 83 1.44 1.58 -0.89
C VAL A 83 0.06 2.03 -1.33
N VAL A 84 0.02 3.04 -2.21
CA VAL A 84 -1.18 3.49 -2.93
C VAL A 84 -0.91 3.37 -4.42
N LEU A 85 -1.87 2.86 -5.15
CA LEU A 85 -1.74 2.48 -6.54
C LEU A 85 -2.89 3.08 -7.37
N SER A 86 -2.54 3.71 -8.50
CA SER A 86 -3.43 3.92 -9.64
C SER A 86 -3.08 2.92 -10.74
N HIS A 87 -4.08 2.22 -11.25
CA HIS A 87 -3.91 1.24 -12.33
C HIS A 87 -3.88 1.89 -13.73
N GLY A 88 -3.49 3.15 -13.80
CA GLY A 88 -3.23 3.87 -15.02
C GLY A 88 -4.39 3.95 -16.03
N LYS A 89 -4.04 4.21 -17.28
CA LYS A 89 -4.99 4.41 -18.38
C LYS A 89 -5.73 3.13 -18.77
N ASN A 90 -5.03 1.99 -18.80
CA ASN A 90 -5.64 0.71 -19.15
C ASN A 90 -6.59 0.19 -18.05
N GLY A 91 -6.30 0.53 -16.78
CA GLY A 91 -7.13 0.27 -15.61
C GLY A 91 -7.31 -1.20 -15.26
N LEU A 92 -6.43 -2.08 -15.73
CA LEU A 92 -6.51 -3.50 -15.44
C LEU A 92 -6.32 -3.76 -13.94
N GLY A 93 -7.29 -4.42 -13.31
CA GLY A 93 -7.33 -4.62 -11.86
C GLY A 93 -7.98 -3.50 -11.06
N ALA A 94 -8.23 -2.33 -11.66
CA ALA A 94 -8.87 -1.20 -11.00
C ALA A 94 -10.38 -1.40 -10.81
N TYR A 95 -10.94 -0.66 -9.86
CA TYR A 95 -12.39 -0.50 -9.70
C TYR A 95 -12.84 0.83 -10.31
N PRO A 96 -13.95 0.87 -11.07
CA PRO A 96 -14.46 2.12 -11.62
C PRO A 96 -14.97 3.06 -10.52
N GLY A 97 -14.94 4.36 -10.78
CA GLY A 97 -15.63 5.35 -9.95
C GLY A 97 -17.13 5.04 -9.86
N GLY A 98 -17.74 5.33 -8.72
CA GLY A 98 -19.15 4.98 -8.48
C GLY A 98 -19.42 3.51 -8.14
N GLY A 99 -18.44 2.63 -8.20
CA GLY A 99 -18.53 1.21 -7.82
C GLY A 99 -18.61 0.26 -9.02
N GLY A 100 -18.71 -1.03 -8.72
CA GLY A 100 -18.74 -2.10 -9.73
C GLY A 100 -17.60 -3.12 -9.50
N ASN A 101 -17.46 -4.06 -10.43
CA ASN A 101 -16.41 -5.07 -10.41
C ASN A 101 -15.09 -4.50 -10.95
N ALA A 102 -13.99 -5.14 -10.58
CA ALA A 102 -12.67 -4.80 -11.13
C ALA A 102 -12.64 -4.94 -12.65
N ILE A 103 -11.88 -4.07 -13.30
CA ILE A 103 -11.71 -4.01 -14.74
C ILE A 103 -10.62 -5.01 -15.15
N GLY A 104 -11.03 -6.14 -15.72
CA GLY A 104 -10.10 -7.12 -16.27
C GLY A 104 -9.05 -7.62 -15.28
N THR A 105 -8.01 -8.26 -15.80
CA THR A 105 -6.86 -8.78 -15.05
C THR A 105 -5.58 -8.36 -15.74
N ALA A 106 -4.66 -7.79 -15.00
CA ALA A 106 -3.34 -7.45 -15.48
C ALA A 106 -2.41 -8.69 -15.54
N SER A 107 -1.30 -8.58 -16.23
CA SER A 107 -0.25 -9.58 -16.30
C SER A 107 1.13 -8.93 -16.27
N GLY A 108 2.18 -9.74 -16.07
CA GLY A 108 3.54 -9.22 -15.95
C GLY A 108 3.69 -8.25 -14.76
N ASP A 109 4.40 -7.15 -14.94
CA ASP A 109 4.66 -6.17 -13.88
C ASP A 109 3.40 -5.46 -13.36
N GLU A 110 2.39 -5.26 -14.20
CA GLU A 110 1.08 -4.76 -13.75
C GLU A 110 0.30 -5.85 -12.99
N GLY A 111 0.49 -7.13 -13.35
CA GLY A 111 -0.08 -8.26 -12.64
C GLY A 111 0.42 -8.37 -11.20
N GLU A 112 1.71 -8.08 -10.97
CA GLU A 112 2.30 -8.00 -9.64
C GLU A 112 1.62 -6.94 -8.77
N ASN A 113 1.27 -5.79 -9.37
CA ASN A 113 0.55 -4.73 -8.66
C ASN A 113 -0.91 -5.08 -8.35
N GLY A 114 -1.48 -6.03 -9.07
CA GLY A 114 -2.88 -6.44 -8.94
C GLY A 114 -3.11 -7.69 -8.10
N ASP A 115 -2.06 -8.43 -7.74
CA ASP A 115 -2.17 -9.64 -6.96
C ASP A 115 -2.29 -9.38 -5.44
N ASP A 116 -2.31 -10.44 -4.65
CA ASP A 116 -2.59 -10.36 -3.23
C ASP A 116 -1.35 -10.61 -2.36
N ASP A 117 -0.20 -10.15 -2.83
CA ASP A 117 1.04 -10.30 -2.06
C ASP A 117 1.58 -8.97 -1.51
N ASN A 118 2.81 -8.94 -1.06
CA ASN A 118 3.47 -7.79 -0.45
C ASN A 118 4.49 -7.12 -1.39
N ILE A 119 4.45 -7.44 -2.67
CA ILE A 119 5.39 -6.95 -3.68
C ILE A 119 4.65 -6.05 -4.67
N PHE A 120 5.27 -4.96 -5.02
CA PHE A 120 4.76 -3.99 -5.99
C PHE A 120 5.86 -3.64 -6.97
N VAL A 121 5.49 -3.24 -8.18
CA VAL A 121 6.42 -2.76 -9.20
C VAL A 121 6.19 -1.29 -9.46
N SER A 122 7.27 -0.50 -9.41
CA SER A 122 7.26 0.91 -9.80
C SER A 122 8.37 1.18 -10.78
N LYS A 123 8.02 1.59 -11.98
CA LYS A 123 8.95 1.92 -13.06
C LYS A 123 8.35 2.97 -14.00
N ASP A 124 9.14 3.43 -14.95
CA ASP A 124 8.69 4.35 -15.97
C ASP A 124 7.61 3.74 -16.86
N HIS A 125 6.69 4.60 -17.30
CA HIS A 125 5.61 4.22 -18.22
C HIS A 125 6.17 3.61 -19.51
N SER A 126 5.54 2.55 -19.98
CA SER A 126 5.87 1.84 -21.22
C SER A 126 4.60 1.36 -21.92
N ALA A 127 4.74 0.71 -23.09
CA ALA A 127 3.61 0.13 -23.81
C ALA A 127 2.85 -0.94 -23.00
N ASN A 128 3.51 -1.59 -22.04
CA ASN A 128 2.99 -2.70 -21.24
C ASN A 128 2.98 -2.40 -19.73
N PHE A 129 3.12 -1.14 -19.35
CA PHE A 129 3.09 -0.73 -17.94
C PHE A 129 2.67 0.73 -17.84
N ASP A 130 1.52 1.00 -17.22
CA ASP A 130 1.03 2.35 -16.99
C ASP A 130 0.55 2.59 -15.54
N ASP A 131 0.78 1.64 -14.66
CA ASP A 131 0.51 1.76 -13.24
C ASP A 131 1.36 2.86 -12.59
N GLN A 132 0.76 3.55 -11.64
CA GLN A 132 1.44 4.56 -10.81
C GLN A 132 1.42 4.13 -9.35
N VAL A 133 2.60 3.86 -8.81
CA VAL A 133 2.79 3.36 -7.45
C VAL A 133 3.44 4.44 -6.60
N VAL A 134 2.80 4.77 -5.49
CA VAL A 134 3.33 5.68 -4.47
C VAL A 134 3.37 4.94 -3.14
N TRP A 135 4.46 5.08 -2.41
CA TRP A 135 4.62 4.44 -1.11
C TRP A 135 4.97 5.43 -0.01
N LEU A 136 4.62 5.07 1.20
CA LEU A 136 4.93 5.85 2.38
C LEU A 136 6.26 5.37 2.98
N SER A 137 7.22 6.28 3.12
CA SER A 137 8.47 5.96 3.82
C SER A 137 8.21 5.83 5.34
N PRO A 138 8.76 4.80 6.01
CA PRO A 138 8.65 4.67 7.46
C PRO A 138 9.14 5.91 8.21
N ASN A 139 10.26 6.48 7.79
CA ASN A 139 10.85 7.66 8.42
C ASN A 139 9.94 8.89 8.32
N ILE A 140 9.32 9.10 7.15
CA ILE A 140 8.36 10.19 6.98
C ILE A 140 7.14 9.99 7.87
N LEU A 141 6.61 8.76 7.93
CA LEU A 141 5.47 8.42 8.77
C LEU A 141 5.79 8.69 10.24
N PHE A 142 6.88 8.15 10.75
CA PHE A 142 7.29 8.35 12.15
C PHE A 142 7.49 9.83 12.49
N ASN A 143 8.21 10.57 11.65
CA ASN A 143 8.40 12.01 11.87
C ASN A 143 7.08 12.79 11.93
N ARG A 144 6.13 12.47 11.06
CA ARG A 144 4.80 13.10 11.07
C ARG A 144 4.00 12.73 12.31
N MET A 145 4.08 11.49 12.76
CA MET A 145 3.36 11.01 13.94
C MET A 145 3.94 11.60 15.23
N VAL A 146 5.27 11.71 15.35
CA VAL A 146 5.93 12.38 16.48
C VAL A 146 5.56 13.85 16.49
N ALA A 147 5.63 14.55 15.36
CA ALA A 147 5.25 15.96 15.25
C ALA A 147 3.76 16.20 15.60
N ALA A 148 2.90 15.23 15.34
CA ALA A 148 1.47 15.27 15.70
C ALA A 148 1.20 14.85 17.17
N GLY A 149 2.22 14.48 17.94
CA GLY A 149 2.08 14.00 19.32
C GLY A 149 1.35 12.67 19.45
N LYS A 150 1.45 11.80 18.40
CA LYS A 150 0.80 10.48 18.35
C LYS A 150 1.76 9.32 18.61
N LEU A 151 3.04 9.58 18.54
CA LEU A 151 4.11 8.70 18.99
C LEU A 151 5.03 9.43 19.95
N PRO A 152 5.63 8.70 20.94
CA PRO A 152 6.58 9.28 21.90
C PRO A 152 7.88 9.70 21.21
#